data_0f6137eb2d2d8053591f8404810a3ddc
#
_entry.id   0f6137eb2d2d8053591f8404810a3ddc
#
_cell.length_a   1.000
_cell.length_b   1.000
_cell.length_c   1.000
_cell.angle_alpha   90.00
_cell.angle_beta   90.00
_cell.angle_gamma   90.00
#
_symmetry.space_group_name_H-M   'P 1'
#
loop_
_entity.id
_entity.type
_entity.pdbx_description
1 polymer ?
#
loop_
_entity_poly.entity_id
_entity_poly.type
_entity_poly.pdbx_seq_one_letter_code
_entity_poly.pdbx_strand_id
1 'polypeptide(L)'
;MKTHGLQTKRFAQSGQCLAAPAEADAKLFWGVSPEGFARFVDRDGNRLVVRQDQMEYIDFSLCDSGSLEDDRKSGYYGRGAVRVQDLANGHMAVIRPYFHGGAFRRVTRGWFFTWPPRPFRELAITEELRRRGLPTLEVYAACVRRPFGPFYRGWLITRQLPDAEDLWSALRTGFAERLGFERALRVVAESIAALHREGVYHADLNLKNILVRAEGANVAAYIIDLDKAKVFLGKLPKPLASKNLNRLERSVRKLDPGRNFFPAAAWDRFVSYYYAAFGS
;
A
#
# COMPACT_ATOMS: atom_id res chain seq x y z
N MET A 1 -23.19 -7.87 26.44
CA MET A 1 -23.88 -8.26 25.18
C MET A 1 -24.87 -7.19 24.68
N LYS A 2 -24.49 -5.91 24.58
CA LYS A 2 -25.40 -4.82 24.10
C LYS A 2 -24.72 -3.78 23.18
N THR A 3 -23.52 -4.00 22.71
CA THR A 3 -22.74 -3.04 21.90
C THR A 3 -22.85 -3.25 20.38
N HIS A 4 -23.29 -4.43 19.91
CA HIS A 4 -23.45 -4.72 18.48
C HIS A 4 -24.64 -4.03 17.78
N GLY A 5 -25.67 -3.65 18.55
CA GLY A 5 -26.89 -3.07 17.99
C GLY A 5 -26.83 -1.56 17.70
N LEU A 6 -25.87 -0.82 18.27
CA LEU A 6 -25.74 0.61 18.09
C LEU A 6 -24.89 1.00 16.87
N GLN A 7 -23.89 0.18 16.53
CA GLN A 7 -23.02 0.41 15.38
C GLN A 7 -23.76 0.23 14.03
N THR A 8 -24.64 -0.77 13.94
CA THR A 8 -25.45 -1.02 12.73
C THR A 8 -26.46 0.09 12.45
N LYS A 9 -26.93 0.83 13.45
CA LYS A 9 -27.93 1.92 13.25
C LYS A 9 -27.33 3.21 12.70
N ARG A 10 -26.09 3.55 13.00
CA ARG A 10 -25.44 4.78 12.47
C ARG A 10 -25.07 4.66 10.99
N PHE A 11 -24.63 3.49 10.54
CA PHE A 11 -24.36 3.21 9.11
C PHE A 11 -25.64 3.29 8.26
N ALA A 12 -26.80 3.01 8.83
CA ALA A 12 -28.08 3.13 8.13
C ALA A 12 -28.46 4.58 7.77
N GLN A 13 -27.88 5.59 8.42
CA GLN A 13 -28.14 7.00 8.13
C GLN A 13 -27.33 7.52 6.92
N SER A 14 -26.22 6.86 6.54
CA SER A 14 -25.46 7.18 5.32
C SER A 14 -26.01 6.51 4.05
N GLY A 15 -27.14 5.80 4.13
CA GLY A 15 -27.75 5.10 2.99
C GLY A 15 -27.07 3.79 2.58
N GLN A 16 -25.96 3.43 3.21
CA GLN A 16 -25.23 2.18 2.93
C GLN A 16 -25.64 1.08 3.93
N CYS A 17 -26.39 0.09 3.47
CA CYS A 17 -26.70 -1.10 4.27
C CYS A 17 -25.61 -2.16 4.01
N LEU A 18 -24.73 -2.38 4.98
CA LEU A 18 -23.69 -3.40 4.92
C LEU A 18 -24.20 -4.69 5.57
N ALA A 19 -24.17 -5.79 4.83
CA ALA A 19 -24.52 -7.13 5.33
C ALA A 19 -23.27 -7.97 5.54
N ALA A 20 -23.22 -8.76 6.61
CA ALA A 20 -22.17 -9.74 6.80
C ALA A 20 -22.29 -10.86 5.74
N PRO A 21 -21.19 -11.29 5.09
CA PRO A 21 -21.24 -12.37 4.12
C PRO A 21 -21.55 -13.72 4.78
N ALA A 22 -22.21 -14.62 4.03
CA ALA A 22 -22.42 -15.99 4.48
C ALA A 22 -21.07 -16.71 4.64
N GLU A 23 -20.96 -17.63 5.60
CA GLU A 23 -19.70 -18.30 5.97
C GLU A 23 -19.02 -19.07 4.81
N ALA A 24 -19.81 -19.60 3.88
CA ALA A 24 -19.33 -20.32 2.69
C ALA A 24 -18.64 -19.40 1.66
N ASP A 25 -19.14 -18.17 1.48
CA ASP A 25 -18.54 -17.14 0.62
C ASP A 25 -17.22 -16.60 1.19
N ALA A 26 -17.06 -16.68 2.51
CA ALA A 26 -15.90 -16.13 3.20
C ALA A 26 -14.59 -16.80 2.79
N LYS A 27 -14.54 -18.13 2.67
CA LYS A 27 -13.31 -18.87 2.33
C LYS A 27 -12.89 -18.72 0.87
N LEU A 28 -13.85 -18.62 -0.02
CA LEU A 28 -13.59 -18.61 -1.46
C LEU A 28 -13.22 -17.22 -2.00
N PHE A 29 -13.79 -16.15 -1.45
CA PHE A 29 -13.66 -14.81 -2.01
C PHE A 29 -12.71 -13.89 -1.25
N TRP A 30 -12.67 -13.97 0.07
CA TRP A 30 -12.02 -12.97 0.89
C TRP A 30 -10.53 -13.22 1.17
N GLY A 31 -10.09 -14.48 1.04
CA GLY A 31 -8.78 -14.87 1.54
C GLY A 31 -8.71 -14.73 3.07
N VAL A 32 -7.53 -14.44 3.60
CA VAL A 32 -7.31 -14.24 5.04
C VAL A 32 -7.61 -12.79 5.39
N SER A 33 -8.53 -12.55 6.34
CA SER A 33 -8.72 -11.24 6.95
C SER A 33 -7.85 -11.10 8.18
N PRO A 34 -7.07 -10.03 8.32
CA PRO A 34 -6.34 -9.76 9.53
C PRO A 34 -7.28 -9.51 10.72
N GLU A 35 -6.77 -9.71 11.92
CA GLU A 35 -7.46 -9.33 13.15
C GLU A 35 -7.78 -7.83 13.16
N GLY A 36 -8.93 -7.45 13.73
CA GLY A 36 -9.39 -6.06 13.76
C GLY A 36 -10.09 -5.58 12.49
N PHE A 37 -10.27 -6.46 11.48
CA PHE A 37 -11.00 -6.15 10.26
C PHE A 37 -12.32 -6.90 10.18
N ALA A 38 -13.37 -6.21 9.77
CA ALA A 38 -14.68 -6.76 9.48
C ALA A 38 -14.94 -6.84 7.98
N ARG A 39 -15.78 -7.80 7.56
CA ARG A 39 -16.15 -8.05 6.17
C ARG A 39 -17.59 -7.66 5.95
N PHE A 40 -17.86 -7.00 4.84
CA PHE A 40 -19.20 -6.54 4.47
C PHE A 40 -19.47 -6.80 3.00
N VAL A 41 -20.76 -6.95 2.70
CA VAL A 41 -21.29 -6.84 1.34
C VAL A 41 -22.31 -5.74 1.35
N ASP A 42 -22.19 -4.77 0.45
CA ASP A 42 -23.18 -3.71 0.31
C ASP A 42 -24.38 -4.15 -0.53
N ARG A 43 -25.36 -3.24 -0.71
CA ARG A 43 -26.60 -3.53 -1.48
C ARG A 43 -26.34 -3.85 -2.94
N ASP A 44 -25.25 -3.33 -3.50
CA ASP A 44 -24.85 -3.51 -4.90
C ASP A 44 -23.95 -4.75 -5.09
N GLY A 45 -23.74 -5.53 -4.03
CA GLY A 45 -22.89 -6.73 -4.03
C GLY A 45 -21.39 -6.43 -4.02
N ASN A 46 -20.99 -5.18 -3.74
CA ASN A 46 -19.59 -4.85 -3.53
C ASN A 46 -19.10 -5.47 -2.21
N ARG A 47 -17.86 -5.92 -2.21
CA ARG A 47 -17.25 -6.57 -1.05
C ARG A 47 -16.19 -5.68 -0.44
N LEU A 48 -16.30 -5.49 0.88
CA LEU A 48 -15.45 -4.61 1.65
C LEU A 48 -14.80 -5.38 2.81
N VAL A 49 -13.52 -5.13 3.03
CA VAL A 49 -12.80 -5.49 4.25
C VAL A 49 -12.37 -4.19 4.89
N VAL A 50 -12.84 -3.92 6.10
CA VAL A 50 -12.73 -2.61 6.74
C VAL A 50 -12.16 -2.78 8.15
N ARG A 51 -11.21 -1.94 8.53
CA ARG A 51 -10.71 -1.83 9.88
C ARG A 51 -11.85 -1.35 10.79
N GLN A 52 -12.13 -2.08 11.86
CA GLN A 52 -13.34 -1.88 12.68
C GLN A 52 -13.40 -0.49 13.33
N ASP A 53 -12.27 0.05 13.77
CA ASP A 53 -12.16 1.39 14.37
C ASP A 53 -12.24 2.54 13.37
N GLN A 54 -12.15 2.27 12.06
CA GLN A 54 -12.24 3.27 10.99
C GLN A 54 -13.57 3.22 10.22
N MET A 55 -14.44 2.27 10.54
CA MET A 55 -15.66 1.99 9.78
C MET A 55 -16.61 3.19 9.70
N GLU A 56 -16.70 3.99 10.77
CA GLU A 56 -17.61 5.13 10.84
C GLU A 56 -17.13 6.37 10.07
N TYR A 57 -15.85 6.39 9.68
CA TYR A 57 -15.19 7.57 9.12
C TYR A 57 -14.99 7.50 7.62
N ILE A 58 -15.08 6.31 7.01
CA ILE A 58 -14.76 6.12 5.59
C ILE A 58 -16.02 6.22 4.75
N ASP A 59 -16.02 7.11 3.76
CA ASP A 59 -17.04 7.18 2.73
C ASP A 59 -16.73 6.22 1.58
N PHE A 60 -17.44 5.10 1.51
CA PHE A 60 -17.26 4.08 0.48
C PHE A 60 -17.87 4.46 -0.88
N SER A 61 -18.69 5.51 -0.97
CA SER A 61 -19.19 6.03 -2.25
C SER A 61 -18.06 6.46 -3.20
N LEU A 62 -16.91 6.82 -2.64
CA LEU A 62 -15.71 7.15 -3.40
C LEU A 62 -15.12 5.96 -4.18
N CYS A 63 -15.48 4.72 -3.80
CA CYS A 63 -15.15 3.51 -4.56
C CYS A 63 -16.09 3.29 -5.76
N ASP A 64 -17.23 3.98 -5.79
CA ASP A 64 -18.26 3.82 -6.84
C ASP A 64 -18.14 4.80 -7.98
N SER A 65 -17.52 5.95 -7.78
CA SER A 65 -17.45 7.00 -8.79
C SER A 65 -16.68 6.49 -10.03
N GLY A 66 -17.44 6.22 -11.10
CA GLY A 66 -16.92 5.75 -12.40
C GLY A 66 -16.05 6.75 -13.15
N SER A 67 -15.92 7.98 -12.65
CA SER A 67 -15.09 9.04 -13.22
C SER A 67 -13.64 8.93 -12.77
N LEU A 68 -12.92 7.94 -13.34
CA LEU A 68 -11.46 7.82 -13.19
C LEU A 68 -10.68 8.87 -14.00
N GLU A 69 -11.38 9.77 -14.69
CA GLU A 69 -10.76 10.67 -15.67
C GLU A 69 -10.52 12.10 -15.15
N ASP A 70 -11.10 12.53 -14.02
CA ASP A 70 -11.15 13.97 -13.71
C ASP A 70 -10.41 14.46 -12.45
N ASP A 71 -9.68 13.63 -11.74
CA ASP A 71 -8.94 14.05 -10.53
C ASP A 71 -7.44 14.28 -10.78
N ARG A 72 -7.10 15.15 -11.74
CA ARG A 72 -5.72 15.66 -11.92
C ARG A 72 -5.28 16.66 -10.85
N LYS A 73 -6.10 16.90 -9.83
CA LYS A 73 -5.87 17.93 -8.80
C LYS A 73 -5.19 17.44 -7.52
N SER A 74 -5.06 16.14 -7.29
CA SER A 74 -4.27 15.66 -6.15
C SER A 74 -2.80 15.63 -6.53
N GLY A 75 -1.95 16.39 -5.84
CA GLY A 75 -0.51 16.49 -6.06
C GLY A 75 0.30 15.20 -5.84
N TYR A 76 -0.37 14.06 -5.73
CA TYR A 76 0.25 12.74 -5.61
C TYR A 76 0.51 12.15 -6.99
N TYR A 77 1.74 12.29 -7.48
CA TYR A 77 2.21 11.70 -8.72
C TYR A 77 2.44 10.19 -8.57
N GLY A 78 1.43 9.39 -8.94
CA GLY A 78 1.49 7.93 -9.05
C GLY A 78 0.73 7.42 -10.28
N ARG A 79 0.84 6.13 -10.63
CA ARG A 79 0.26 5.50 -11.85
C ARG A 79 -1.27 5.40 -11.86
N GLY A 80 -2.00 6.35 -11.27
CA GLY A 80 -3.46 6.40 -11.23
C GLY A 80 -3.93 7.62 -10.45
N ALA A 81 -5.17 8.05 -10.66
CA ALA A 81 -5.80 9.06 -9.84
C ALA A 81 -5.91 8.54 -8.40
N VAL A 82 -5.14 9.10 -7.50
CA VAL A 82 -5.24 8.85 -6.06
C VAL A 82 -6.13 9.94 -5.49
N ARG A 83 -7.14 9.55 -4.70
CA ARG A 83 -8.01 10.49 -4.00
C ARG A 83 -7.60 10.57 -2.55
N VAL A 84 -7.73 11.75 -1.98
CA VAL A 84 -7.54 11.97 -0.54
C VAL A 84 -8.89 12.35 0.05
N GLN A 85 -9.20 11.78 1.20
CA GLN A 85 -10.41 12.05 1.98
C GLN A 85 -10.03 12.46 3.39
N ASP A 86 -10.55 13.61 3.83
CA ASP A 86 -10.51 14.00 5.24
C ASP A 86 -11.52 13.16 6.02
N LEU A 87 -11.05 12.55 7.12
CA LEU A 87 -11.89 11.77 8.00
C LEU A 87 -12.31 12.61 9.23
N ALA A 88 -13.53 12.37 9.73
CA ALA A 88 -14.07 13.09 10.87
C ALA A 88 -13.26 12.91 12.18
N ASN A 89 -12.35 11.94 12.23
CA ASN A 89 -11.43 11.73 13.35
C ASN A 89 -10.11 12.54 13.21
N GLY A 90 -10.03 13.47 12.26
CA GLY A 90 -8.83 14.29 12.02
C GLY A 90 -7.71 13.59 11.23
N HIS A 91 -7.92 12.37 10.79
CA HIS A 91 -7.00 11.69 9.90
C HIS A 91 -7.36 11.94 8.43
N MET A 92 -6.41 11.69 7.55
CA MET A 92 -6.64 11.68 6.10
C MET A 92 -6.48 10.26 5.57
N ALA A 93 -7.38 9.87 4.67
CA ALA A 93 -7.32 8.60 3.96
C ALA A 93 -6.87 8.81 2.51
N VAL A 94 -6.05 7.89 2.02
CA VAL A 94 -5.62 7.82 0.62
C VAL A 94 -6.34 6.65 -0.04
N ILE A 95 -7.16 6.93 -1.05
CA ILE A 95 -7.94 5.96 -1.81
C ILE A 95 -7.23 5.69 -3.12
N ARG A 96 -6.69 4.49 -3.26
CA ARG A 96 -5.91 4.07 -4.42
C ARG A 96 -6.65 3.01 -5.23
N PRO A 97 -7.12 3.32 -6.45
CA PRO A 97 -7.66 2.32 -7.36
C PRO A 97 -6.55 1.44 -7.95
N TYR A 98 -6.89 0.21 -8.25
CA TYR A 98 -6.00 -0.72 -8.96
C TYR A 98 -6.13 -0.54 -10.46
N PHE A 99 -4.98 -0.49 -11.15
CA PHE A 99 -4.90 -0.44 -12.61
C PHE A 99 -3.86 -1.42 -13.14
N HIS A 100 -4.08 -1.91 -14.36
CA HIS A 100 -3.03 -2.59 -15.09
C HIS A 100 -1.94 -1.60 -15.52
N GLY A 101 -0.68 -2.02 -15.46
CA GLY A 101 0.43 -1.23 -15.99
C GLY A 101 0.54 -1.32 -17.51
N GLY A 102 1.18 -0.30 -18.14
CA GLY A 102 1.49 -0.31 -19.57
C GLY A 102 0.29 -0.14 -20.50
N ALA A 103 0.43 -0.61 -21.77
CA ALA A 103 -0.61 -0.50 -22.81
C ALA A 103 -1.93 -1.20 -22.44
N PHE A 104 -1.88 -2.24 -21.62
CA PHE A 104 -3.06 -2.96 -21.14
C PHE A 104 -4.03 -2.08 -20.34
N ARG A 105 -3.58 -0.96 -19.77
CA ARG A 105 -4.45 -0.01 -19.05
C ARG A 105 -5.60 0.49 -19.91
N ARG A 106 -5.35 0.76 -21.21
CA ARG A 106 -6.37 1.26 -22.16
C ARG A 106 -7.41 0.20 -22.50
N VAL A 107 -7.00 -1.07 -22.57
CA VAL A 107 -7.85 -2.19 -22.97
C VAL A 107 -8.67 -2.72 -21.80
N THR A 108 -8.04 -2.92 -20.63
CA THR A 108 -8.68 -3.57 -19.48
C THR A 108 -9.45 -2.60 -18.60
N ARG A 109 -9.31 -1.28 -18.76
CA ARG A 109 -10.01 -0.24 -17.99
C ARG A 109 -10.06 -0.48 -16.48
N GLY A 110 -9.01 -1.11 -15.91
CA GLY A 110 -8.93 -1.44 -14.47
C GLY A 110 -9.70 -2.68 -14.04
N TRP A 111 -10.08 -3.55 -14.98
CA TRP A 111 -10.70 -4.84 -14.70
C TRP A 111 -9.65 -5.90 -14.41
N PHE A 112 -9.87 -6.67 -13.35
CA PHE A 112 -8.99 -7.75 -12.92
C PHE A 112 -9.73 -9.10 -12.89
N PHE A 113 -8.95 -10.15 -13.12
CA PHE A 113 -9.35 -11.55 -12.98
C PHE A 113 -8.23 -12.26 -12.19
N THR A 114 -8.20 -12.07 -10.87
CA THR A 114 -7.23 -12.74 -9.99
C THR A 114 -7.93 -13.17 -8.71
N TRP A 115 -7.44 -14.25 -8.11
CA TRP A 115 -8.04 -14.82 -6.93
C TRP A 115 -6.98 -15.16 -5.87
N PRO A 116 -7.10 -14.78 -4.59
CA PRO A 116 -8.06 -13.77 -4.11
C PRO A 116 -7.86 -12.40 -4.77
N PRO A 117 -8.84 -11.49 -4.69
CA PRO A 117 -8.72 -10.16 -5.24
C PRO A 117 -7.50 -9.41 -4.70
N ARG A 118 -6.81 -8.70 -5.60
CA ARG A 118 -5.56 -7.99 -5.28
C ARG A 118 -5.66 -7.06 -4.07
N PRO A 119 -6.73 -6.22 -3.90
CA PRO A 119 -6.85 -5.35 -2.74
C PRO A 119 -6.88 -6.11 -1.41
N PHE A 120 -7.58 -7.24 -1.36
CA PHE A 120 -7.66 -8.05 -0.14
C PHE A 120 -6.33 -8.73 0.18
N ARG A 121 -5.61 -9.19 -0.86
CA ARG A 121 -4.30 -9.78 -0.69
C ARG A 121 -3.27 -8.77 -0.22
N GLU A 122 -3.26 -7.57 -0.80
CA GLU A 122 -2.35 -6.50 -0.37
C GLU A 122 -2.66 -6.04 1.04
N LEU A 123 -3.94 -5.87 1.40
CA LEU A 123 -4.36 -5.56 2.76
C LEU A 123 -3.81 -6.60 3.75
N ALA A 124 -4.03 -7.89 3.47
CA ALA A 124 -3.59 -8.96 4.37
C ALA A 124 -2.07 -8.98 4.57
N ILE A 125 -1.30 -8.83 3.49
CA ILE A 125 0.16 -8.79 3.56
C ILE A 125 0.63 -7.54 4.31
N THR A 126 0.09 -6.37 3.98
CA THR A 126 0.51 -5.09 4.57
C THR A 126 0.25 -5.07 6.08
N GLU A 127 -0.92 -5.52 6.53
CA GLU A 127 -1.27 -5.56 7.95
C GLU A 127 -0.48 -6.64 8.71
N GLU A 128 -0.22 -7.78 8.10
CA GLU A 128 0.64 -8.80 8.73
C GLU A 128 2.06 -8.28 8.94
N LEU A 129 2.64 -7.57 7.96
CA LEU A 129 3.96 -6.97 8.10
C LEU A 129 3.97 -5.85 9.14
N ARG A 130 2.91 -5.03 9.18
CA ARG A 130 2.74 -4.01 10.20
C ARG A 130 2.67 -4.61 11.61
N ARG A 131 1.93 -5.70 11.78
CA ARG A 131 1.85 -6.45 13.05
C ARG A 131 3.21 -7.00 13.50
N ARG A 132 4.09 -7.33 12.55
CA ARG A 132 5.48 -7.73 12.82
C ARG A 132 6.42 -6.54 13.06
N GLY A 133 5.89 -5.32 13.15
CA GLY A 133 6.67 -4.10 13.41
C GLY A 133 7.42 -3.54 12.18
N LEU A 134 7.10 -4.01 10.97
CA LEU A 134 7.69 -3.45 9.76
C LEU A 134 7.01 -2.13 9.38
N PRO A 135 7.78 -1.13 8.93
CA PRO A 135 7.24 0.16 8.52
C PRO A 135 6.51 0.04 7.18
N THR A 136 5.22 -0.23 7.25
CA THR A 136 4.28 -0.25 6.13
C THR A 136 3.13 0.72 6.39
N LEU A 137 2.30 0.99 5.36
CA LEU A 137 1.13 1.84 5.55
C LEU A 137 0.08 1.16 6.44
N GLU A 138 -0.61 1.96 7.23
CA GLU A 138 -1.80 1.51 7.94
C GLU A 138 -2.96 1.40 6.96
N VAL A 139 -3.52 0.19 6.79
CA VAL A 139 -4.66 -0.03 5.90
C VAL A 139 -5.95 0.21 6.66
N TYR A 140 -6.83 1.03 6.10
CA TYR A 140 -8.15 1.30 6.63
C TYR A 140 -9.21 0.39 6.02
N ALA A 141 -9.16 0.19 4.70
CA ALA A 141 -10.08 -0.70 4.02
C ALA A 141 -9.56 -1.18 2.66
N ALA A 142 -10.17 -2.25 2.19
CA ALA A 142 -10.10 -2.68 0.80
C ALA A 142 -11.51 -2.89 0.26
N CYS A 143 -11.76 -2.47 -0.97
CA CYS A 143 -13.04 -2.60 -1.64
C CYS A 143 -12.87 -3.34 -2.97
N VAL A 144 -13.82 -4.21 -3.27
CA VAL A 144 -13.91 -4.95 -4.54
C VAL A 144 -15.31 -4.87 -5.09
N ARG A 145 -15.44 -4.26 -6.27
CA ARG A 145 -16.68 -4.18 -7.03
C ARG A 145 -16.68 -5.22 -8.15
N ARG A 146 -17.73 -6.04 -8.19
CA ARG A 146 -17.94 -7.07 -9.22
C ARG A 146 -19.21 -6.79 -10.00
N PRO A 147 -19.16 -6.08 -11.12
CA PRO A 147 -20.35 -5.81 -11.91
C PRO A 147 -20.87 -7.03 -12.68
N PHE A 148 -19.98 -7.97 -13.06
CA PHE A 148 -20.40 -9.21 -13.69
C PHE A 148 -19.31 -10.31 -13.66
N GLY A 149 -19.72 -11.55 -13.53
CA GLY A 149 -18.86 -12.73 -13.63
C GLY A 149 -17.62 -12.68 -12.73
N PRO A 150 -16.47 -13.17 -13.22
CA PRO A 150 -15.24 -13.24 -12.43
C PRO A 150 -14.45 -11.93 -12.41
N PHE A 151 -14.86 -10.91 -13.18
CA PHE A 151 -14.15 -9.65 -13.30
C PHE A 151 -14.47 -8.70 -12.14
N TYR A 152 -13.47 -7.96 -11.66
CA TYR A 152 -13.64 -6.99 -10.61
C TYR A 152 -12.80 -5.73 -10.83
N ARG A 153 -13.21 -4.63 -10.19
CA ARG A 153 -12.40 -3.45 -9.88
C ARG A 153 -12.09 -3.43 -8.39
N GLY A 154 -11.00 -2.81 -8.00
CA GLY A 154 -10.61 -2.78 -6.62
C GLY A 154 -9.94 -1.49 -6.19
N TRP A 155 -10.05 -1.19 -4.91
CA TRP A 155 -9.45 -0.04 -4.24
C TRP A 155 -8.82 -0.47 -2.92
N LEU A 156 -7.70 0.16 -2.59
CA LEU A 156 -7.10 0.10 -1.26
C LEU A 156 -7.20 1.49 -0.63
N ILE A 157 -7.63 1.54 0.61
CA ILE A 157 -7.76 2.76 1.40
C ILE A 157 -6.76 2.65 2.54
N THR A 158 -5.83 3.60 2.60
CA THR A 158 -4.76 3.63 3.60
C THR A 158 -4.76 4.96 4.33
N ARG A 159 -4.20 4.99 5.54
CA ARG A 159 -3.88 6.24 6.20
C ARG A 159 -2.87 7.03 5.39
N GLN A 160 -3.12 8.32 5.20
CA GLN A 160 -2.11 9.22 4.67
C GLN A 160 -0.97 9.37 5.69
N LEU A 161 0.25 9.30 5.23
CA LEU A 161 1.43 9.71 6.00
C LEU A 161 1.68 11.20 5.72
N PRO A 162 1.38 12.11 6.66
CA PRO A 162 1.68 13.51 6.48
C PRO A 162 3.20 13.71 6.34
N ASP A 163 3.58 14.69 5.53
CA ASP A 163 4.99 15.09 5.32
C ASP A 163 5.91 13.97 4.83
N ALA A 164 5.35 12.94 4.20
CA ALA A 164 6.11 11.88 3.54
C ALA A 164 6.25 12.16 2.05
N GLU A 165 7.44 11.96 1.51
CA GLU A 165 7.70 11.97 0.08
C GLU A 165 8.18 10.59 -0.39
N ASP A 166 7.86 10.20 -1.64
CA ASP A 166 8.54 9.06 -2.23
C ASP A 166 10.05 9.36 -2.39
N LEU A 167 10.88 8.34 -2.26
CA LEU A 167 12.34 8.52 -2.23
C LEU A 167 12.87 9.23 -3.49
N TRP A 168 12.26 9.01 -4.65
CA TRP A 168 12.67 9.73 -5.86
C TRP A 168 12.34 11.22 -5.79
N SER A 169 11.14 11.57 -5.33
CA SER A 169 10.76 12.96 -5.09
C SER A 169 11.64 13.59 -4.04
N ALA A 170 11.86 12.92 -2.91
CA ALA A 170 12.70 13.41 -1.81
C ALA A 170 14.15 13.73 -2.25
N LEU A 171 14.73 12.91 -3.11
CA LEU A 171 16.06 13.16 -3.69
C LEU A 171 16.06 14.41 -4.57
N ARG A 172 15.02 14.60 -5.40
CA ARG A 172 14.94 15.72 -6.34
C ARG A 172 14.60 17.07 -5.69
N THR A 173 13.81 17.06 -4.63
CA THR A 173 13.34 18.27 -3.94
C THR A 173 14.32 18.76 -2.87
N GLY A 174 15.42 18.04 -2.64
CA GLY A 174 16.34 18.28 -1.53
C GLY A 174 15.73 17.91 -0.16
N PHE A 175 14.62 17.16 -0.14
CA PHE A 175 14.03 16.68 1.11
C PHE A 175 14.92 15.63 1.79
N ALA A 176 15.56 14.76 1.00
CA ALA A 176 16.51 13.79 1.53
C ALA A 176 17.73 14.44 2.19
N GLU A 177 18.21 15.56 1.67
CA GLU A 177 19.29 16.37 2.26
C GLU A 177 18.84 17.00 3.57
N ARG A 178 17.61 17.55 3.64
CA ARG A 178 17.04 18.12 4.89
C ARG A 178 16.86 17.06 5.98
N LEU A 179 16.56 15.81 5.61
CA LEU A 179 16.52 14.68 6.53
C LEU A 179 17.92 14.19 6.96
N GLY A 180 18.98 14.62 6.27
CA GLY A 180 20.32 14.07 6.30
C GLY A 180 20.41 12.87 5.35
N PHE A 181 20.95 13.13 4.15
CA PHE A 181 21.01 12.13 3.05
C PHE A 181 21.52 10.75 3.50
N GLU A 182 22.62 10.72 4.25
CA GLU A 182 23.24 9.48 4.72
C GLU A 182 22.33 8.71 5.71
N ARG A 183 21.62 9.45 6.55
CA ARG A 183 20.63 8.89 7.49
C ARG A 183 19.45 8.28 6.72
N ALA A 184 18.90 9.01 5.75
CA ALA A 184 17.82 8.52 4.91
C ALA A 184 18.23 7.26 4.14
N LEU A 185 19.44 7.26 3.57
CA LEU A 185 20.01 6.13 2.85
C LEU A 185 20.10 4.87 3.73
N ARG A 186 20.62 5.02 4.96
CA ARG A 186 20.73 3.95 5.94
C ARG A 186 19.37 3.39 6.33
N VAL A 187 18.42 4.24 6.70
CA VAL A 187 17.09 3.82 7.14
C VAL A 187 16.33 3.09 6.02
N VAL A 188 16.47 3.55 4.77
CA VAL A 188 15.90 2.85 3.61
C VAL A 188 16.51 1.45 3.45
N ALA A 189 17.84 1.34 3.56
CA ALA A 189 18.54 0.06 3.46
C ALA A 189 18.11 -0.92 4.58
N GLU A 190 18.02 -0.43 5.81
CA GLU A 190 17.58 -1.20 6.98
C GLU A 190 16.12 -1.65 6.86
N SER A 191 15.23 -0.80 6.34
CA SER A 191 13.82 -1.14 6.10
C SER A 191 13.67 -2.25 5.05
N ILE A 192 14.45 -2.21 3.96
CA ILE A 192 14.45 -3.27 2.96
C ILE A 192 15.06 -4.56 3.53
N ALA A 193 16.12 -4.46 4.33
CA ALA A 193 16.72 -5.61 5.01
C ALA A 193 15.72 -6.26 5.98
N ALA A 194 14.98 -5.47 6.75
CA ALA A 194 13.93 -5.96 7.63
C ALA A 194 12.83 -6.70 6.86
N LEU A 195 12.37 -6.12 5.73
CA LEU A 195 11.40 -6.78 4.84
C LEU A 195 11.93 -8.15 4.36
N HIS A 196 13.18 -8.23 3.96
CA HIS A 196 13.79 -9.48 3.49
C HIS A 196 14.06 -10.47 4.63
N ARG A 197 14.34 -10.03 5.86
CA ARG A 197 14.44 -10.91 7.04
C ARG A 197 13.10 -11.59 7.34
N GLU A 198 11.99 -10.88 7.13
CA GLU A 198 10.63 -11.44 7.25
C GLU A 198 10.18 -12.27 6.02
N GLY A 199 11.13 -12.62 5.13
CA GLY A 199 10.87 -13.49 3.98
C GLY A 199 10.09 -12.82 2.84
N VAL A 200 9.97 -11.51 2.81
CA VAL A 200 9.14 -10.82 1.81
C VAL A 200 9.96 -10.41 0.59
N TYR A 201 9.56 -10.93 -0.57
CA TYR A 201 10.03 -10.48 -1.87
C TYR A 201 9.09 -9.42 -2.43
N HIS A 202 9.57 -8.20 -2.60
CA HIS A 202 8.80 -7.11 -3.21
C HIS A 202 8.95 -7.13 -4.73
N ALA A 203 7.93 -7.60 -5.45
CA ALA A 203 8.05 -7.81 -6.88
C ALA A 203 8.20 -6.52 -7.72
N ASP A 204 7.96 -5.34 -7.13
CA ASP A 204 8.11 -4.03 -7.80
C ASP A 204 8.87 -3.01 -6.93
N LEU A 205 9.95 -3.44 -6.26
CA LEU A 205 10.79 -2.55 -5.45
C LEU A 205 11.46 -1.49 -6.35
N ASN A 206 11.15 -0.22 -6.10
CA ASN A 206 11.69 0.93 -6.84
C ASN A 206 11.63 2.19 -5.97
N LEU A 207 12.31 3.28 -6.37
CA LEU A 207 12.41 4.52 -5.58
C LEU A 207 11.06 5.15 -5.25
N LYS A 208 10.05 4.97 -6.08
CA LYS A 208 8.70 5.55 -5.87
C LYS A 208 7.83 4.72 -4.92
N ASN A 209 8.23 3.48 -4.64
CA ASN A 209 7.54 2.59 -3.71
C ASN A 209 8.20 2.57 -2.32
N ILE A 210 9.01 3.58 -2.03
CA ILE A 210 9.62 3.81 -0.72
C ILE A 210 9.27 5.25 -0.33
N LEU A 211 8.57 5.43 0.78
CA LEU A 211 8.30 6.74 1.34
C LEU A 211 9.30 7.03 2.44
N VAL A 212 9.75 8.29 2.52
CA VAL A 212 10.61 8.77 3.61
C VAL A 212 9.97 9.99 4.26
N ARG A 213 10.11 10.09 5.57
CA ARG A 213 9.63 11.25 6.34
C ARG A 213 10.47 11.50 7.59
N ALA A 214 10.36 12.71 8.15
CA ALA A 214 10.85 13.02 9.48
C ALA A 214 9.91 12.43 10.54
N GLU A 215 10.47 11.83 11.58
CA GLU A 215 9.77 11.41 12.80
C GLU A 215 10.50 12.00 14.01
N GLY A 216 10.15 13.24 14.36
CA GLY A 216 10.91 14.03 15.34
C GLY A 216 12.35 14.25 14.86
N ALA A 217 13.33 13.82 15.65
CA ALA A 217 14.75 13.88 15.28
C ALA A 217 15.20 12.72 14.36
N ASN A 218 14.32 11.73 14.12
CA ASN A 218 14.62 10.54 13.34
C ASN A 218 14.05 10.61 11.92
N VAL A 219 14.49 9.68 11.09
CA VAL A 219 13.94 9.44 9.75
C VAL A 219 13.29 8.06 9.74
N ALA A 220 12.12 7.96 9.13
CA ALA A 220 11.48 6.68 8.87
C ALA A 220 11.34 6.45 7.36
N ALA A 221 11.44 5.17 6.96
CA ALA A 221 11.19 4.76 5.59
C ALA A 221 10.12 3.67 5.56
N TYR A 222 9.11 3.83 4.71
CA TYR A 222 7.97 2.94 4.57
C TYR A 222 7.98 2.28 3.19
N ILE A 223 7.85 0.97 3.16
CA ILE A 223 7.74 0.22 1.90
C ILE A 223 6.25 0.09 1.55
N ILE A 224 5.88 0.52 0.34
CA ILE A 224 4.50 0.57 -0.14
C ILE A 224 4.31 -0.25 -1.43
N ASP A 225 3.05 -0.47 -1.83
CA ASP A 225 2.66 -1.22 -3.04
C ASP A 225 3.07 -2.70 -2.98
N LEU A 226 2.61 -3.40 -1.95
CA LEU A 226 2.88 -4.81 -1.69
C LEU A 226 1.95 -5.77 -2.48
N ASP A 227 1.18 -5.25 -3.42
CA ASP A 227 0.21 -5.96 -4.26
C ASP A 227 0.76 -7.27 -4.89
N LYS A 228 2.00 -7.24 -5.38
CA LYS A 228 2.67 -8.39 -5.99
C LYS A 228 3.70 -9.06 -5.08
N ALA A 229 3.73 -8.68 -3.81
CA ALA A 229 4.67 -9.26 -2.87
C ALA A 229 4.45 -10.78 -2.71
N LYS A 230 5.53 -11.48 -2.45
CA LYS A 230 5.53 -12.92 -2.14
C LYS A 230 6.18 -13.11 -0.77
N VAL A 231 5.51 -13.87 0.08
CA VAL A 231 5.99 -14.19 1.43
C VAL A 231 6.54 -15.61 1.43
N PHE A 232 7.75 -15.77 1.91
CA PHE A 232 8.47 -17.04 2.07
C PHE A 232 8.55 -17.38 3.57
N LEU A 233 8.67 -18.64 3.88
CA LEU A 233 8.94 -19.07 5.24
C LEU A 233 10.39 -18.73 5.62
N GLY A 234 10.54 -17.99 6.73
CA GLY A 234 11.85 -17.53 7.19
C GLY A 234 12.45 -16.42 6.30
N LYS A 235 13.74 -16.22 6.45
CA LYS A 235 14.52 -15.18 5.76
C LYS A 235 14.49 -15.36 4.23
N LEU A 236 14.34 -14.28 3.49
CA LEU A 236 14.31 -14.31 2.03
C LEU A 236 15.63 -14.91 1.47
N PRO A 237 15.56 -15.89 0.56
CA PRO A 237 16.76 -16.46 -0.06
C PRO A 237 17.64 -15.39 -0.73
N LYS A 238 18.96 -15.45 -0.51
CA LYS A 238 19.92 -14.47 -1.05
C LYS A 238 19.74 -14.15 -2.54
N PRO A 239 19.50 -15.13 -3.45
CA PRO A 239 19.27 -14.80 -4.88
C PRO A 239 18.04 -13.90 -5.11
N LEU A 240 16.97 -14.09 -4.33
CA LEU A 240 15.78 -13.26 -4.43
C LEU A 240 16.00 -11.87 -3.81
N ALA A 241 16.72 -11.78 -2.70
CA ALA A 241 17.12 -10.52 -2.09
C ALA A 241 17.98 -9.70 -3.07
N SER A 242 19.00 -10.30 -3.69
CA SER A 242 19.81 -9.66 -4.72
C SER A 242 18.98 -9.22 -5.93
N LYS A 243 17.98 -10.02 -6.33
CA LYS A 243 17.06 -9.65 -7.42
C LYS A 243 16.25 -8.41 -7.08
N ASN A 244 15.83 -8.22 -5.81
CA ASN A 244 15.17 -7.01 -5.35
C ASN A 244 16.12 -5.80 -5.38
N LEU A 245 17.34 -5.94 -4.86
CA LEU A 245 18.35 -4.86 -4.91
C LEU A 245 18.66 -4.45 -6.34
N ASN A 246 18.88 -5.41 -7.25
CA ASN A 246 19.10 -5.14 -8.66
C ASN A 246 17.92 -4.44 -9.33
N ARG A 247 16.69 -4.66 -8.85
CA ARG A 247 15.50 -3.96 -9.33
C ARG A 247 15.51 -2.51 -8.86
N LEU A 248 15.85 -2.28 -7.58
CA LEU A 248 15.99 -0.92 -7.03
C LEU A 248 17.09 -0.16 -7.77
N GLU A 249 18.27 -0.77 -7.98
CA GLU A 249 19.37 -0.15 -8.72
C GLU A 249 18.97 0.23 -10.16
N ARG A 250 18.23 -0.64 -10.85
CA ARG A 250 17.68 -0.31 -12.17
C ARG A 250 16.72 0.87 -12.11
N SER A 251 15.94 1.01 -11.03
CA SER A 251 15.09 2.18 -10.83
C SER A 251 15.93 3.45 -10.66
N VAL A 252 17.02 3.39 -9.90
CA VAL A 252 17.97 4.50 -9.76
C VAL A 252 18.53 4.88 -11.12
N ARG A 253 19.12 3.95 -11.87
CA ARG A 253 19.71 4.20 -13.20
C ARG A 253 18.70 4.77 -14.21
N LYS A 254 17.45 4.33 -14.11
CA LYS A 254 16.38 4.80 -15.02
C LYS A 254 15.91 6.22 -14.70
N LEU A 255 15.80 6.57 -13.42
CA LEU A 255 15.27 7.86 -12.98
C LEU A 255 16.36 8.92 -12.86
N ASP A 256 17.59 8.51 -12.55
CA ASP A 256 18.77 9.35 -12.40
C ASP A 256 19.95 8.81 -13.23
N PRO A 257 19.87 8.84 -14.57
CA PRO A 257 20.91 8.29 -15.44
C PRO A 257 22.25 9.01 -15.27
N GLY A 258 22.24 10.30 -14.91
CA GLY A 258 23.42 11.12 -14.63
C GLY A 258 23.99 10.95 -13.23
N ARG A 259 23.34 10.16 -12.35
CA ARG A 259 23.74 10.00 -10.95
C ARG A 259 23.88 11.33 -10.17
N ASN A 260 23.05 12.31 -10.51
CA ASN A 260 23.09 13.65 -9.93
C ASN A 260 22.48 13.67 -8.52
N PHE A 261 21.45 12.88 -8.26
CA PHE A 261 20.71 12.81 -7.01
C PHE A 261 21.05 11.56 -6.19
N PHE A 262 21.51 10.51 -6.84
CA PHE A 262 21.92 9.24 -6.21
C PHE A 262 23.29 8.81 -6.76
N PRO A 263 24.40 9.36 -6.25
CA PRO A 263 25.75 9.07 -6.72
C PRO A 263 26.12 7.56 -6.61
N ALA A 264 27.02 7.10 -7.46
CA ALA A 264 27.46 5.70 -7.43
C ALA A 264 28.01 5.28 -6.05
N ALA A 265 28.84 6.12 -5.43
CA ALA A 265 29.36 5.89 -4.09
C ALA A 265 28.27 5.78 -3.01
N ALA A 266 27.11 6.44 -3.20
CA ALA A 266 25.96 6.29 -2.30
C ALA A 266 25.29 4.92 -2.46
N TRP A 267 25.29 4.36 -3.67
CA TRP A 267 24.79 3.01 -3.89
C TRP A 267 25.65 1.96 -3.17
N ASP A 268 26.96 2.10 -3.21
CA ASP A 268 27.89 1.16 -2.51
C ASP A 268 27.68 1.21 -0.99
N ARG A 269 27.51 2.43 -0.42
CA ARG A 269 27.17 2.60 1.01
C ARG A 269 25.81 2.01 1.35
N PHE A 270 24.78 2.24 0.50
CA PHE A 270 23.47 1.66 0.66
C PHE A 270 23.53 0.13 0.74
N VAL A 271 24.26 -0.51 -0.18
CA VAL A 271 24.46 -1.96 -0.21
C VAL A 271 25.17 -2.44 1.05
N SER A 272 26.17 -1.70 1.53
CA SER A 272 26.86 -2.00 2.79
C SER A 272 25.92 -1.97 4.00
N TYR A 273 25.08 -0.91 4.13
CA TYR A 273 24.07 -0.82 5.20
C TYR A 273 23.06 -1.94 5.12
N TYR A 274 22.60 -2.24 3.90
CA TYR A 274 21.67 -3.34 3.70
C TYR A 274 22.24 -4.67 4.18
N TYR A 275 23.45 -5.04 3.76
CA TYR A 275 24.04 -6.32 4.17
C TYR A 275 24.40 -6.38 5.65
N ALA A 276 24.81 -5.27 6.25
CA ALA A 276 25.00 -5.18 7.69
C ALA A 276 23.71 -5.50 8.44
N ALA A 277 22.59 -4.90 8.02
CA ALA A 277 21.27 -5.13 8.62
C ALA A 277 20.67 -6.49 8.25
N PHE A 278 20.90 -7.01 7.04
CA PHE A 278 20.36 -8.29 6.58
C PHE A 278 21.12 -9.48 7.18
N GLY A 279 22.40 -9.31 7.50
CA GLY A 279 23.27 -10.34 8.11
C GLY A 279 23.03 -10.54 9.61
N SER A 280 22.61 -9.47 10.31
CA SER A 280 22.21 -9.52 11.71
C SER A 280 20.88 -10.26 11.88
#